data_a06f28e2eba314ac22a6cc897c0f4bde
#
_entry.id   a06f28e2eba314ac22a6cc897c0f4bde
#
_cell.length_a   1.000
_cell.length_b   1.000
_cell.length_c   1.000
_cell.angle_alpha   90.00
_cell.angle_beta   90.00
_cell.angle_gamma   90.00
#
_symmetry.space_group_name_H-M   'P 1'
#
loop_
_entity.id
_entity.type
_entity.pdbx_description
1 polymer ?
#
loop_
_entity_poly.entity_id
_entity_poly.type
_entity_poly.pdbx_seq_one_letter_code
_entity_poly.pdbx_strand_id
1 'polypeptide(L)'
;MGFKEGFLWGGATAANQVEGGVFEGGRGLANVDLMPHGKDRYAIGIGEKWIDQIDDHYFPSHQAVDFYHHYKEDIALMAEMGFKTFRLSIAWTRIFPKGDEIEPNEEGLLFYENIFKECKKYGIEPLVTINHFDCPMYLIQKFGGWRNRKMIDYFVKLARVLFERYDGLVKYWLTFNEINMILHFPFVAAGLRFEKGENKTQAMITCAHHELVASALVTKLAHEINSENMVGCMLAAGSYYPETCKPEDYWKSICDDRESYMFIDVQSRGYYPNYALKWIEKRKAKVPFEANDKQILSENTVDFISFSYYSSRVSSANPDKGKQTESNIFASVVNPYLQTSDWGWQIDPLGLRITMNEIYDRYQKPLFIVENGLGAKDVIEKDGSIQDDYRIEYLKKHIQAMKEAVEEDGVDLMGYTTWGCIDLISNGTGEMEKRYGFIYVDRDNNGNGTFRRIKKKSFYWYKKVIASNGEDLDN
;
A
#
# COMPACT_ATOMS: atom_id res chain seq x y z
N MET A 1 -0.31 -0.19 30.00
CA MET A 1 -0.37 1.16 29.40
C MET A 1 -0.68 0.93 27.93
N GLY A 2 -1.84 1.29 27.44
CA GLY A 2 -2.25 1.06 26.05
C GLY A 2 -1.46 1.86 25.02
N PHE A 3 -2.06 2.17 23.91
CA PHE A 3 -1.43 3.02 22.90
C PHE A 3 -1.12 4.40 23.47
N LYS A 4 0.01 5.00 23.04
CA LYS A 4 0.47 6.31 23.52
C LYS A 4 -0.57 7.41 23.24
N GLU A 5 -0.55 8.46 24.05
CA GLU A 5 -1.32 9.68 23.77
C GLU A 5 -0.92 10.23 22.39
N GLY A 6 -1.91 10.68 21.62
CA GLY A 6 -1.68 11.13 20.25
C GLY A 6 -1.47 10.01 19.22
N PHE A 7 -1.80 8.76 19.55
CA PHE A 7 -1.75 7.64 18.61
C PHE A 7 -2.61 7.92 17.36
N LEU A 8 -2.04 7.67 16.19
CA LEU A 8 -2.64 8.02 14.90
C LEU A 8 -3.61 6.93 14.43
N TRP A 9 -4.82 6.92 14.98
CA TRP A 9 -5.92 6.07 14.53
C TRP A 9 -6.53 6.59 13.25
N GLY A 10 -6.81 5.71 12.27
CA GLY A 10 -7.46 6.15 11.05
C GLY A 10 -7.77 5.05 10.05
N GLY A 11 -7.80 5.44 8.80
CA GLY A 11 -8.01 4.54 7.67
C GLY A 11 -7.22 4.97 6.45
N ALA A 12 -7.15 4.06 5.48
CA ALA A 12 -6.31 4.19 4.30
C ALA A 12 -7.10 3.95 3.01
N THR A 13 -6.74 4.69 1.96
CA THR A 13 -7.20 4.51 0.59
C THR A 13 -6.05 4.68 -0.40
N ALA A 14 -6.28 4.29 -1.66
CA ALA A 14 -5.38 4.60 -2.78
C ALA A 14 -6.13 5.32 -3.88
N ALA A 15 -5.50 6.31 -4.51
CA ALA A 15 -6.09 7.16 -5.55
C ALA A 15 -6.79 6.34 -6.64
N ASN A 16 -6.10 5.38 -7.22
CA ASN A 16 -6.59 4.53 -8.31
C ASN A 16 -7.79 3.62 -7.92
N GLN A 17 -8.02 3.42 -6.62
CA GLN A 17 -9.08 2.54 -6.12
C GLN A 17 -10.31 3.29 -5.62
N VAL A 18 -10.18 4.61 -5.36
CA VAL A 18 -11.29 5.41 -4.81
C VAL A 18 -11.65 6.64 -5.66
N GLU A 19 -10.68 7.31 -6.29
CA GLU A 19 -10.92 8.64 -6.85
C GLU A 19 -11.93 8.64 -7.99
N GLY A 20 -11.71 7.84 -9.03
CA GLY A 20 -12.43 8.02 -10.28
C GLY A 20 -12.00 9.31 -10.99
N GLY A 21 -12.93 9.92 -11.77
CA GLY A 21 -12.64 11.16 -12.47
C GLY A 21 -11.38 11.08 -13.37
N VAL A 22 -11.18 9.92 -14.03
CA VAL A 22 -9.94 9.66 -14.81
C VAL A 22 -9.77 10.64 -15.97
N PHE A 23 -10.87 11.14 -16.53
CA PHE A 23 -10.86 12.08 -17.65
C PHE A 23 -11.13 13.53 -17.22
N GLU A 24 -11.06 13.81 -15.93
CA GLU A 24 -11.39 15.10 -15.35
C GLU A 24 -10.16 15.80 -14.78
N GLY A 25 -10.22 17.12 -14.68
CA GLY A 25 -9.14 17.90 -14.10
C GLY A 25 -7.82 17.87 -14.86
N GLY A 26 -7.85 17.61 -16.18
CA GLY A 26 -6.65 17.52 -17.01
C GLY A 26 -5.73 16.31 -16.69
N ARG A 27 -6.25 15.30 -15.97
CA ARG A 27 -5.50 14.09 -15.60
C ARG A 27 -5.10 13.27 -16.84
N GLY A 28 -3.87 12.73 -16.83
CA GLY A 28 -3.42 11.73 -17.78
C GLY A 28 -3.67 10.30 -17.31
N LEU A 29 -3.37 9.32 -18.18
CA LEU A 29 -3.51 7.89 -17.84
C LEU A 29 -2.27 7.36 -17.12
N ALA A 30 -2.50 6.58 -16.07
CA ALA A 30 -1.51 5.76 -15.40
C ALA A 30 -1.66 4.27 -15.80
N ASN A 31 -0.64 3.45 -15.52
CA ASN A 31 -0.66 2.00 -15.73
C ASN A 31 -1.88 1.32 -15.07
N VAL A 32 -2.24 1.76 -13.87
CA VAL A 32 -3.38 1.23 -13.10
C VAL A 32 -4.72 1.52 -13.75
N ASP A 33 -4.82 2.55 -14.61
CA ASP A 33 -6.03 2.85 -15.37
C ASP A 33 -6.26 1.90 -16.55
N LEU A 34 -5.22 1.14 -16.92
CA LEU A 34 -5.28 0.11 -17.95
C LEU A 34 -5.30 -1.31 -17.36
N MET A 35 -5.71 -1.43 -16.09
CA MET A 35 -5.93 -2.70 -15.41
C MET A 35 -7.43 -3.09 -15.49
N PRO A 36 -7.83 -3.95 -16.44
CA PRO A 36 -9.23 -4.29 -16.65
C PRO A 36 -9.77 -5.17 -15.52
N HIS A 37 -11.09 -5.25 -15.39
CA HIS A 37 -11.75 -6.32 -14.67
C HIS A 37 -11.67 -7.63 -15.45
N GLY A 38 -11.56 -8.76 -14.74
CA GLY A 38 -11.63 -10.10 -15.32
C GLY A 38 -10.29 -10.77 -15.59
N LYS A 39 -10.31 -11.79 -16.47
CA LYS A 39 -9.23 -12.80 -16.63
C LYS A 39 -7.85 -12.26 -17.04
N ASP A 40 -7.82 -11.15 -17.74
CA ASP A 40 -6.56 -10.59 -18.26
C ASP A 40 -5.80 -9.75 -17.22
N ARG A 41 -6.47 -9.34 -16.14
CA ARG A 41 -5.92 -8.48 -15.10
C ARG A 41 -4.62 -9.02 -14.50
N TYR A 42 -4.59 -10.29 -14.14
CA TYR A 42 -3.40 -10.91 -13.55
C TYR A 42 -2.21 -10.92 -14.52
N ALA A 43 -2.43 -11.38 -15.76
CA ALA A 43 -1.37 -11.44 -16.77
C ALA A 43 -0.81 -10.05 -17.12
N ILE A 44 -1.65 -9.01 -17.07
CA ILE A 44 -1.22 -7.62 -17.24
C ILE A 44 -0.40 -7.19 -16.02
N GLY A 45 -0.89 -7.43 -14.81
CA GLY A 45 -0.22 -7.04 -13.57
C GLY A 45 1.19 -7.60 -13.43
N ILE A 46 1.42 -8.84 -13.86
CA ILE A 46 2.75 -9.49 -13.86
C ILE A 46 3.62 -9.11 -15.08
N GLY A 47 3.15 -8.21 -15.95
CA GLY A 47 3.92 -7.71 -17.10
C GLY A 47 4.09 -8.69 -18.27
N GLU A 48 3.24 -9.72 -18.38
CA GLU A 48 3.26 -10.70 -19.47
C GLU A 48 2.27 -10.38 -20.60
N LYS A 49 1.27 -9.56 -20.30
CA LYS A 49 0.30 -8.99 -21.23
C LYS A 49 0.19 -7.51 -20.97
N TRP A 50 -0.21 -6.73 -21.96
CA TRP A 50 -0.47 -5.31 -21.76
C TRP A 50 -1.53 -4.77 -22.70
N ILE A 51 -2.14 -3.67 -22.28
CA ILE A 51 -3.04 -2.82 -23.03
C ILE A 51 -2.36 -1.46 -23.12
N ASP A 52 -2.22 -0.91 -24.34
CA ASP A 52 -1.51 0.35 -24.56
C ASP A 52 -2.42 1.58 -24.54
N GLN A 53 -3.72 1.36 -24.72
CA GLN A 53 -4.77 2.38 -24.74
C GLN A 53 -6.09 1.79 -24.26
N ILE A 54 -7.02 2.66 -23.92
CA ILE A 54 -8.37 2.25 -23.55
C ILE A 54 -9.04 1.57 -24.75
N ASP A 55 -9.66 0.44 -24.49
CA ASP A 55 -10.39 -0.39 -25.44
C ASP A 55 -11.76 -0.79 -24.84
N ASP A 56 -12.38 -1.85 -25.37
CA ASP A 56 -13.72 -2.33 -24.94
C ASP A 56 -13.74 -3.05 -23.56
N HIS A 57 -12.60 -3.15 -22.87
CA HIS A 57 -12.60 -3.71 -21.52
C HIS A 57 -13.25 -2.75 -20.52
N TYR A 58 -13.83 -3.32 -19.46
CA TYR A 58 -14.26 -2.55 -18.31
C TYR A 58 -13.07 -2.27 -17.37
N PHE A 59 -12.79 -0.99 -17.14
CA PHE A 59 -11.73 -0.50 -16.26
C PHE A 59 -12.34 0.08 -14.98
N PRO A 60 -12.37 -0.68 -13.87
CA PRO A 60 -13.08 -0.25 -12.66
C PRO A 60 -12.56 1.05 -12.05
N SER A 61 -11.27 1.34 -12.17
CA SER A 61 -10.61 2.53 -11.63
C SER A 61 -11.09 3.84 -12.26
N HIS A 62 -11.70 3.79 -13.49
CA HIS A 62 -12.09 5.01 -14.19
C HIS A 62 -13.15 5.82 -13.46
N GLN A 63 -14.04 5.14 -12.75
CA GLN A 63 -15.03 5.78 -11.87
C GLN A 63 -14.74 5.50 -10.40
N ALA A 64 -14.11 4.36 -10.10
CA ALA A 64 -13.82 3.87 -8.77
C ALA A 64 -15.02 4.02 -7.83
N VAL A 65 -14.95 4.75 -6.75
CA VAL A 65 -16.10 5.08 -5.89
C VAL A 65 -16.42 6.57 -5.89
N ASP A 66 -15.89 7.26 -6.90
CA ASP A 66 -16.13 8.69 -7.15
C ASP A 66 -15.75 9.61 -5.97
N PHE A 67 -14.65 9.28 -5.29
CA PHE A 67 -14.10 10.12 -4.24
C PHE A 67 -13.72 11.52 -4.76
N TYR A 68 -13.41 11.64 -6.05
CA TYR A 68 -13.10 12.91 -6.69
C TYR A 68 -14.19 13.96 -6.46
N HIS A 69 -15.46 13.56 -6.53
CA HIS A 69 -16.60 14.45 -6.27
C HIS A 69 -17.11 14.38 -4.83
N HIS A 70 -16.91 13.25 -4.13
CA HIS A 70 -17.47 12.97 -2.80
C HIS A 70 -16.50 13.19 -1.63
N TYR A 71 -15.25 13.62 -1.85
CA TYR A 71 -14.22 13.68 -0.80
C TYR A 71 -14.64 14.46 0.46
N LYS A 72 -15.45 15.51 0.33
CA LYS A 72 -15.93 16.30 1.49
C LYS A 72 -16.87 15.49 2.37
N GLU A 73 -17.79 14.75 1.74
CA GLU A 73 -18.71 13.84 2.44
C GLU A 73 -17.94 12.71 3.11
N ASP A 74 -17.03 12.09 2.38
CA ASP A 74 -16.24 10.97 2.87
C ASP A 74 -15.34 11.38 4.04
N ILE A 75 -14.66 12.53 3.97
CA ILE A 75 -13.83 13.07 5.07
C ILE A 75 -14.70 13.44 6.27
N ALA A 76 -15.89 13.99 6.07
CA ALA A 76 -16.82 14.28 7.16
C ALA A 76 -17.26 13.00 7.90
N LEU A 77 -17.49 11.90 7.17
CA LEU A 77 -17.79 10.58 7.77
C LEU A 77 -16.59 10.02 8.55
N MET A 78 -15.36 10.19 8.03
CA MET A 78 -14.13 9.83 8.74
C MET A 78 -13.95 10.64 10.03
N ALA A 79 -14.24 11.94 9.97
CA ALA A 79 -14.23 12.83 11.13
C ALA A 79 -15.27 12.40 12.18
N GLU A 80 -16.49 12.03 11.77
CA GLU A 80 -17.52 11.49 12.65
C GLU A 80 -17.06 10.20 13.34
N MET A 81 -16.27 9.35 12.65
CA MET A 81 -15.64 8.17 13.24
C MET A 81 -14.53 8.50 14.23
N GLY A 82 -14.04 9.75 14.23
CA GLY A 82 -13.00 10.20 15.14
C GLY A 82 -11.58 10.03 14.63
N PHE A 83 -11.37 9.84 13.32
CA PHE A 83 -10.04 9.70 12.73
C PHE A 83 -9.08 10.78 13.20
N LYS A 84 -7.86 10.36 13.51
CA LYS A 84 -6.70 11.22 13.80
C LYS A 84 -5.77 11.33 12.61
N THR A 85 -5.80 10.34 11.72
CA THR A 85 -5.06 10.36 10.46
C THR A 85 -5.89 9.75 9.33
N PHE A 86 -5.65 10.23 8.12
CA PHE A 86 -6.17 9.64 6.90
C PHE A 86 -5.03 9.42 5.92
N ARG A 87 -4.78 8.14 5.58
CA ARG A 87 -3.80 7.80 4.56
C ARG A 87 -4.47 7.79 3.18
N LEU A 88 -3.87 8.53 2.25
CA LEU A 88 -4.28 8.56 0.85
C LEU A 88 -3.03 8.62 -0.05
N SER A 89 -3.22 8.42 -1.34
CA SER A 89 -2.11 8.56 -2.30
C SER A 89 -2.38 9.66 -3.32
N ILE A 90 -1.30 10.09 -3.97
CA ILE A 90 -1.34 11.04 -5.08
C ILE A 90 -1.41 10.26 -6.40
N ALA A 91 -2.39 10.56 -7.25
CA ALA A 91 -2.33 10.14 -8.64
C ALA A 91 -1.31 11.02 -9.37
N TRP A 92 -0.12 10.47 -9.68
CA TRP A 92 0.97 11.20 -10.34
C TRP A 92 0.46 11.96 -11.57
N THR A 93 -0.40 11.32 -12.34
CA THR A 93 -0.96 11.88 -13.59
C THR A 93 -1.98 13.00 -13.39
N ARG A 94 -2.45 13.27 -12.16
CA ARG A 94 -3.19 14.53 -11.88
C ARG A 94 -2.25 15.71 -11.78
N ILE A 95 -1.03 15.50 -11.29
CA ILE A 95 -0.03 16.57 -11.09
C ILE A 95 0.79 16.78 -12.36
N PHE A 96 1.23 15.70 -12.99
CA PHE A 96 1.94 15.70 -14.26
C PHE A 96 1.28 14.67 -15.20
N PRO A 97 0.35 15.08 -16.07
CA PRO A 97 -0.46 14.18 -16.90
C PRO A 97 0.33 13.17 -17.76
N LYS A 98 1.51 13.56 -18.26
CA LYS A 98 2.47 12.70 -18.97
C LYS A 98 3.65 12.30 -18.12
N GLY A 99 3.91 13.03 -17.02
CA GLY A 99 5.03 12.82 -16.11
C GLY A 99 6.30 13.62 -16.46
N ASP A 100 6.45 14.13 -17.69
CA ASP A 100 7.65 14.87 -18.15
C ASP A 100 7.40 16.37 -18.39
N GLU A 101 6.21 16.89 -18.11
CA GLU A 101 5.88 18.31 -18.23
C GLU A 101 6.83 19.17 -17.38
N ILE A 102 7.08 20.42 -17.83
CA ILE A 102 7.87 21.40 -17.07
C ILE A 102 7.05 21.90 -15.88
N GLU A 103 5.82 22.32 -16.12
CA GLU A 103 4.91 22.87 -15.11
C GLU A 103 3.89 21.82 -14.68
N PRO A 104 3.53 21.80 -13.37
CA PRO A 104 2.48 20.91 -12.89
C PRO A 104 1.09 21.39 -13.31
N ASN A 105 0.14 20.48 -13.33
CA ASN A 105 -1.26 20.76 -13.51
C ASN A 105 -1.87 21.37 -12.25
N GLU A 106 -2.21 22.67 -12.29
CA GLU A 106 -2.73 23.39 -11.14
C GLU A 106 -4.08 22.84 -10.65
N GLU A 107 -4.93 22.35 -11.53
CA GLU A 107 -6.22 21.76 -11.15
C GLU A 107 -6.02 20.50 -10.28
N GLY A 108 -5.05 19.66 -10.63
CA GLY A 108 -4.66 18.51 -9.83
C GLY A 108 -4.06 18.89 -8.48
N LEU A 109 -3.19 19.91 -8.44
CA LEU A 109 -2.64 20.44 -7.19
C LEU A 109 -3.74 20.98 -6.28
N LEU A 110 -4.67 21.74 -6.81
CA LEU A 110 -5.77 22.34 -6.06
C LEU A 110 -6.73 21.28 -5.51
N PHE A 111 -6.95 20.17 -6.25
CA PHE A 111 -7.75 19.05 -5.78
C PHE A 111 -7.20 18.46 -4.48
N TYR A 112 -5.91 18.10 -4.44
CA TYR A 112 -5.30 17.56 -3.22
C TYR A 112 -5.16 18.60 -2.11
N GLU A 113 -4.88 19.85 -2.44
CA GLU A 113 -4.87 20.94 -1.45
C GLU A 113 -6.21 21.05 -0.73
N ASN A 114 -7.31 20.95 -1.46
CA ASN A 114 -8.66 20.99 -0.90
C ASN A 114 -8.93 19.78 0.01
N ILE A 115 -8.46 18.58 -0.36
CA ILE A 115 -8.56 17.38 0.48
C ILE A 115 -7.79 17.60 1.79
N PHE A 116 -6.56 18.09 1.74
CA PHE A 116 -5.75 18.29 2.95
C PHE A 116 -6.33 19.38 3.85
N LYS A 117 -6.84 20.47 3.28
CA LYS A 117 -7.54 21.51 4.04
C LYS A 117 -8.82 20.97 4.70
N GLU A 118 -9.57 20.10 4.00
CA GLU A 118 -10.75 19.47 4.58
C GLU A 118 -10.37 18.50 5.72
N CYS A 119 -9.29 17.74 5.61
CA CYS A 119 -8.74 16.92 6.69
C CYS A 119 -8.37 17.79 7.90
N LYS A 120 -7.58 18.86 7.70
CA LYS A 120 -7.14 19.77 8.77
C LYS A 120 -8.31 20.47 9.48
N LYS A 121 -9.36 20.82 8.77
CA LYS A 121 -10.60 21.38 9.35
C LYS A 121 -11.18 20.50 10.46
N TYR A 122 -11.03 19.18 10.34
CA TYR A 122 -11.51 18.20 11.33
C TYR A 122 -10.40 17.70 12.27
N GLY A 123 -9.19 18.24 12.19
CA GLY A 123 -8.05 17.76 12.99
C GLY A 123 -7.53 16.40 12.59
N ILE A 124 -7.77 15.99 11.33
CA ILE A 124 -7.25 14.76 10.75
C ILE A 124 -5.91 15.07 10.08
N GLU A 125 -4.84 14.36 10.48
CA GLU A 125 -3.51 14.49 9.90
C GLU A 125 -3.41 13.66 8.61
N PRO A 126 -3.10 14.25 7.45
CA PRO A 126 -2.86 13.48 6.25
C PRO A 126 -1.56 12.67 6.34
N LEU A 127 -1.62 11.40 5.94
CA LEU A 127 -0.46 10.55 5.64
C LEU A 127 -0.46 10.26 4.14
N VAL A 128 0.50 10.80 3.40
CA VAL A 128 0.46 10.82 1.94
C VAL A 128 1.46 9.84 1.34
N THR A 129 0.96 8.89 0.54
CA THR A 129 1.78 8.04 -0.30
C THR A 129 1.99 8.73 -1.65
N ILE A 130 3.24 9.05 -1.99
CA ILE A 130 3.57 9.78 -3.23
C ILE A 130 3.29 8.91 -4.46
N ASN A 131 3.68 7.63 -4.43
CA ASN A 131 3.39 6.66 -5.47
C ASN A 131 2.72 5.41 -4.89
N HIS A 132 1.44 5.21 -5.22
CA HIS A 132 0.70 4.00 -4.92
C HIS A 132 0.37 3.26 -6.21
N PHE A 133 1.44 2.82 -6.91
CA PHE A 133 1.40 2.10 -8.17
C PHE A 133 1.03 2.94 -9.41
N ASP A 134 0.83 4.24 -9.25
CA ASP A 134 0.43 5.14 -10.34
C ASP A 134 1.65 5.61 -11.14
N CYS A 135 2.04 4.89 -12.19
CA CYS A 135 3.09 5.32 -13.11
C CYS A 135 2.46 5.89 -14.41
N PRO A 136 2.82 7.11 -14.84
CA PRO A 136 2.27 7.69 -16.07
C PRO A 136 2.52 6.78 -17.28
N MET A 137 1.45 6.43 -18.02
CA MET A 137 1.55 5.57 -19.21
C MET A 137 2.47 6.14 -20.28
N TYR A 138 2.50 7.45 -20.43
CA TYR A 138 3.42 8.09 -21.36
C TYR A 138 4.88 7.81 -21.02
N LEU A 139 5.28 7.84 -19.74
CA LEU A 139 6.65 7.49 -19.33
C LEU A 139 6.93 6.00 -19.53
N ILE A 140 5.94 5.14 -19.34
CA ILE A 140 6.09 3.70 -19.62
C ILE A 140 6.31 3.46 -21.12
N GLN A 141 5.49 4.07 -21.96
CA GLN A 141 5.60 3.93 -23.43
C GLN A 141 6.89 4.54 -23.98
N LYS A 142 7.30 5.69 -23.46
CA LYS A 142 8.48 6.42 -23.96
C LYS A 142 9.81 5.90 -23.43
N PHE A 143 9.84 5.45 -22.15
CA PHE A 143 11.07 5.13 -21.44
C PHE A 143 11.11 3.70 -20.84
N GLY A 144 9.99 2.97 -20.88
CA GLY A 144 9.91 1.64 -20.25
C GLY A 144 9.65 1.69 -18.72
N GLY A 145 9.05 2.77 -18.23
CA GLY A 145 8.75 2.93 -16.79
C GLY A 145 10.03 2.99 -15.95
N TRP A 146 9.99 2.45 -14.75
CA TRP A 146 11.12 2.46 -13.81
C TRP A 146 12.36 1.70 -14.28
N ARG A 147 12.31 1.00 -15.41
CA ARG A 147 13.50 0.46 -16.09
C ARG A 147 14.50 1.57 -16.46
N ASN A 148 14.03 2.76 -16.74
CA ASN A 148 14.86 3.89 -17.14
C ASN A 148 15.19 4.78 -15.93
N ARG A 149 16.47 5.07 -15.75
CA ARG A 149 16.96 5.89 -14.64
C ARG A 149 16.38 7.31 -14.60
N LYS A 150 15.96 7.87 -15.73
CA LYS A 150 15.28 9.18 -15.80
C LYS A 150 14.01 9.26 -14.93
N MET A 151 13.42 8.11 -14.59
CA MET A 151 12.28 8.08 -13.68
C MET A 151 12.62 8.67 -12.31
N ILE A 152 13.87 8.58 -11.88
CA ILE A 152 14.35 9.19 -10.62
C ILE A 152 14.13 10.71 -10.68
N ASP A 153 14.57 11.37 -11.75
CA ASP A 153 14.45 12.83 -11.89
C ASP A 153 12.99 13.28 -11.96
N TYR A 154 12.15 12.53 -12.68
CA TYR A 154 10.72 12.83 -12.78
C TYR A 154 10.01 12.65 -11.43
N PHE A 155 10.37 11.63 -10.68
CA PHE A 155 9.79 11.38 -9.36
C PHE A 155 10.24 12.41 -8.31
N VAL A 156 11.52 12.78 -8.32
CA VAL A 156 12.06 13.85 -7.46
C VAL A 156 11.38 15.20 -7.78
N LYS A 157 11.14 15.49 -9.08
CA LYS A 157 10.38 16.68 -9.49
C LYS A 157 8.95 16.66 -8.96
N LEU A 158 8.25 15.52 -9.08
CA LEU A 158 6.91 15.36 -8.49
C LEU A 158 6.95 15.64 -6.99
N ALA A 159 7.85 14.97 -6.26
CA ALA A 159 7.95 15.11 -4.80
C ALA A 159 8.24 16.55 -4.39
N ARG A 160 9.13 17.27 -5.11
CA ARG A 160 9.41 18.67 -4.84
C ARG A 160 8.15 19.53 -4.89
N VAL A 161 7.38 19.40 -5.96
CA VAL A 161 6.13 20.17 -6.12
C VAL A 161 5.15 19.86 -5.00
N LEU A 162 5.05 18.58 -4.59
CA LEU A 162 4.15 18.19 -3.50
C LEU A 162 4.61 18.76 -2.15
N PHE A 163 5.90 18.68 -1.83
CA PHE A 163 6.44 19.19 -0.56
C PHE A 163 6.34 20.70 -0.47
N GLU A 164 6.67 21.43 -1.54
CA GLU A 164 6.58 22.88 -1.59
C GLU A 164 5.11 23.36 -1.53
N ARG A 165 4.20 22.71 -2.26
CA ARG A 165 2.78 23.10 -2.33
C ARG A 165 2.03 22.80 -1.03
N TYR A 166 2.34 21.70 -0.37
CA TYR A 166 1.58 21.20 0.78
C TYR A 166 2.34 21.36 2.10
N ASP A 167 3.37 22.21 2.13
CA ASP A 167 4.07 22.57 3.36
C ASP A 167 3.09 23.11 4.40
N GLY A 168 3.22 22.64 5.65
CA GLY A 168 2.29 22.94 6.74
C GLY A 168 0.92 22.22 6.66
N LEU A 169 0.58 21.57 5.54
CA LEU A 169 -0.64 20.76 5.40
C LEU A 169 -0.38 19.27 5.62
N VAL A 170 0.76 18.78 5.17
CA VAL A 170 1.13 17.37 5.25
C VAL A 170 2.49 17.23 5.93
N LYS A 171 2.56 16.40 6.97
CA LYS A 171 3.78 16.10 7.71
C LYS A 171 4.33 14.71 7.38
N TYR A 172 3.46 13.72 7.16
CA TYR A 172 3.83 12.32 7.00
C TYR A 172 3.74 11.87 5.55
N TRP A 173 4.86 11.30 5.04
CA TRP A 173 5.01 10.93 3.65
C TRP A 173 5.51 9.49 3.52
N LEU A 174 5.00 8.76 2.53
CA LEU A 174 5.52 7.47 2.08
C LEU A 174 5.95 7.60 0.62
N THR A 175 7.14 7.16 0.29
CA THR A 175 7.64 7.31 -1.09
C THR A 175 6.95 6.37 -2.06
N PHE A 176 6.98 5.07 -1.79
CA PHE A 176 6.38 4.01 -2.60
C PHE A 176 5.52 3.09 -1.74
N ASN A 177 4.36 2.73 -2.25
CA ASN A 177 3.53 1.68 -1.65
C ASN A 177 4.15 0.31 -1.92
N GLU A 178 4.25 -0.53 -0.88
CA GLU A 178 4.63 -1.95 -0.98
C GLU A 178 5.75 -2.21 -2.00
N ILE A 179 6.92 -1.56 -1.81
CA ILE A 179 8.03 -1.59 -2.78
C ILE A 179 8.47 -3.01 -3.17
N ASN A 180 8.26 -4.01 -2.29
CA ASN A 180 8.55 -5.41 -2.57
C ASN A 180 7.57 -6.06 -3.57
N MET A 181 6.43 -5.41 -3.87
CA MET A 181 5.48 -5.88 -4.88
C MET A 181 6.07 -5.92 -6.28
N ILE A 182 7.17 -5.24 -6.52
CA ILE A 182 7.90 -5.31 -7.80
C ILE A 182 8.31 -6.74 -8.19
N LEU A 183 8.53 -7.62 -7.22
CA LEU A 183 8.85 -9.03 -7.47
C LEU A 183 7.63 -9.88 -7.84
N HIS A 184 6.42 -9.40 -7.55
CA HIS A 184 5.17 -10.15 -7.69
C HIS A 184 4.23 -9.56 -8.74
N PHE A 185 4.17 -8.22 -8.83
CA PHE A 185 3.24 -7.48 -9.71
C PHE A 185 3.98 -6.34 -10.44
N PRO A 186 5.04 -6.65 -11.21
CA PRO A 186 6.00 -5.66 -11.71
C PRO A 186 5.41 -4.59 -12.63
N PHE A 187 4.36 -4.89 -13.40
CA PHE A 187 3.70 -3.85 -14.20
C PHE A 187 2.94 -2.85 -13.31
N VAL A 188 2.24 -3.35 -12.30
CA VAL A 188 1.53 -2.49 -11.35
C VAL A 188 2.53 -1.68 -10.53
N ALA A 189 3.54 -2.32 -9.95
CA ALA A 189 4.50 -1.67 -9.06
C ALA A 189 5.41 -0.66 -9.78
N ALA A 190 5.89 -0.99 -10.98
CA ALA A 190 6.97 -0.25 -11.64
C ALA A 190 6.73 0.08 -13.14
N GLY A 191 5.52 -0.17 -13.66
CA GLY A 191 5.25 -0.04 -15.09
C GLY A 191 6.10 -0.98 -15.97
N LEU A 192 6.58 -2.08 -15.41
CA LEU A 192 7.53 -2.98 -16.06
C LEU A 192 6.81 -3.99 -16.96
N ARG A 193 7.19 -4.00 -18.24
CA ARG A 193 6.80 -4.98 -19.25
C ARG A 193 8.00 -5.80 -19.63
N PHE A 194 7.84 -7.12 -19.69
CA PHE A 194 8.97 -8.00 -20.02
C PHE A 194 9.15 -8.19 -21.52
N GLU A 195 10.39 -8.11 -21.97
CA GLU A 195 10.77 -8.47 -23.31
C GLU A 195 10.99 -9.99 -23.42
N LYS A 196 10.79 -10.52 -24.63
CA LYS A 196 10.96 -11.96 -24.87
C LYS A 196 12.40 -12.40 -24.62
N GLY A 197 12.59 -13.34 -23.68
CA GLY A 197 13.89 -13.93 -23.36
C GLY A 197 14.80 -13.13 -22.44
N GLU A 198 14.32 -11.99 -21.92
CA GLU A 198 15.11 -11.23 -20.94
C GLU A 198 15.17 -11.91 -19.56
N ASN A 199 16.19 -11.56 -18.79
CA ASN A 199 16.26 -11.93 -17.38
C ASN A 199 15.29 -11.06 -16.56
N LYS A 200 14.11 -11.60 -16.23
CA LYS A 200 13.06 -10.90 -15.48
C LYS A 200 13.58 -10.36 -14.14
N THR A 201 14.41 -11.12 -13.44
CA THR A 201 15.00 -10.65 -12.17
C THR A 201 15.89 -9.42 -12.38
N GLN A 202 16.71 -9.40 -13.44
CA GLN A 202 17.52 -8.23 -13.75
C GLN A 202 16.65 -6.99 -14.00
N ALA A 203 15.58 -7.15 -14.76
CA ALA A 203 14.66 -6.05 -15.05
C ALA A 203 13.99 -5.52 -13.78
N MET A 204 13.45 -6.40 -12.91
CA MET A 204 12.84 -6.03 -11.64
C MET A 204 13.83 -5.37 -10.69
N ILE A 205 15.05 -5.90 -10.55
CA ILE A 205 16.10 -5.31 -9.70
C ILE A 205 16.55 -3.95 -10.22
N THR A 206 16.57 -3.75 -11.53
CA THR A 206 16.88 -2.44 -12.13
C THR A 206 15.81 -1.41 -11.74
N CYS A 207 14.54 -1.74 -11.91
CA CYS A 207 13.45 -0.86 -11.52
C CYS A 207 13.48 -0.56 -10.01
N ALA A 208 13.59 -1.60 -9.18
CA ALA A 208 13.66 -1.46 -7.72
C ALA A 208 14.84 -0.58 -7.27
N HIS A 209 16.01 -0.72 -7.90
CA HIS A 209 17.16 0.14 -7.57
C HIS A 209 16.88 1.60 -7.87
N HIS A 210 16.25 1.90 -9.00
CA HIS A 210 15.87 3.28 -9.34
C HIS A 210 14.83 3.85 -8.36
N GLU A 211 13.84 3.06 -7.94
CA GLU A 211 12.88 3.46 -6.90
C GLU A 211 13.56 3.70 -5.55
N LEU A 212 14.51 2.84 -5.15
CA LEU A 212 15.26 3.00 -3.90
C LEU A 212 16.12 4.26 -3.89
N VAL A 213 16.82 4.57 -5.01
CA VAL A 213 17.58 5.81 -5.15
C VAL A 213 16.65 7.02 -5.15
N ALA A 214 15.53 6.95 -5.86
CA ALA A 214 14.52 8.00 -5.87
C ALA A 214 13.95 8.24 -4.45
N SER A 215 13.65 7.17 -3.71
CA SER A 215 13.18 7.24 -2.31
C SER A 215 14.18 7.98 -1.42
N ALA A 216 15.47 7.66 -1.52
CA ALA A 216 16.51 8.32 -0.75
C ALA A 216 16.65 9.81 -1.09
N LEU A 217 16.63 10.17 -2.38
CA LEU A 217 16.66 11.56 -2.82
C LEU A 217 15.43 12.35 -2.37
N VAL A 218 14.26 11.72 -2.40
CA VAL A 218 13.00 12.33 -1.93
C VAL A 218 13.01 12.52 -0.42
N THR A 219 13.55 11.57 0.35
CA THR A 219 13.73 11.71 1.80
C THR A 219 14.63 12.90 2.13
N LYS A 220 15.77 13.02 1.45
CA LYS A 220 16.65 14.19 1.57
C LYS A 220 15.90 15.49 1.27
N LEU A 221 15.20 15.54 0.14
CA LEU A 221 14.47 16.71 -0.32
C LEU A 221 13.36 17.13 0.66
N ALA A 222 12.65 16.15 1.25
CA ALA A 222 11.61 16.43 2.25
C ALA A 222 12.18 17.17 3.46
N HIS A 223 13.33 16.73 3.99
CA HIS A 223 14.00 17.34 5.12
C HIS A 223 14.64 18.70 4.78
N GLU A 224 15.13 18.88 3.54
CA GLU A 224 15.65 20.16 3.07
C GLU A 224 14.55 21.24 2.95
N ILE A 225 13.34 20.86 2.54
CA ILE A 225 12.20 21.80 2.42
C ILE A 225 11.62 22.11 3.80
N ASN A 226 11.39 21.08 4.61
CA ASN A 226 10.90 21.24 5.97
C ASN A 226 11.43 20.11 6.86
N SER A 227 12.23 20.44 7.87
CA SER A 227 12.83 19.47 8.80
C SER A 227 11.82 18.72 9.67
N GLU A 228 10.56 19.17 9.74
CA GLU A 228 9.48 18.47 10.44
C GLU A 228 8.80 17.38 9.59
N ASN A 229 9.08 17.32 8.29
CA ASN A 229 8.61 16.23 7.44
C ASN A 229 9.17 14.90 7.92
N MET A 230 8.30 13.90 7.97
CA MET A 230 8.66 12.53 8.30
C MET A 230 8.39 11.63 7.10
N VAL A 231 9.41 10.92 6.65
CA VAL A 231 9.34 10.04 5.47
C VAL A 231 9.50 8.59 5.89
N GLY A 232 8.53 7.75 5.52
CA GLY A 232 8.56 6.31 5.77
C GLY A 232 8.76 5.48 4.50
N CYS A 233 9.26 4.26 4.68
CA CYS A 233 9.14 3.19 3.69
C CYS A 233 7.84 2.41 3.89
N MET A 234 7.43 1.60 2.91
CA MET A 234 6.23 0.79 3.04
C MET A 234 6.44 -0.61 2.44
N LEU A 235 6.18 -1.63 3.25
CA LEU A 235 6.39 -3.05 2.96
C LEU A 235 5.06 -3.81 2.93
N ALA A 236 4.83 -4.66 1.92
CA ALA A 236 3.84 -5.72 2.00
C ALA A 236 4.36 -6.81 2.94
N ALA A 237 4.00 -6.74 4.21
CA ALA A 237 4.53 -7.62 5.24
C ALA A 237 3.69 -8.89 5.46
N GLY A 238 4.20 -9.76 6.31
CA GLY A 238 3.62 -11.02 6.74
C GLY A 238 4.71 -12.07 6.87
N SER A 239 4.97 -12.48 8.13
CA SER A 239 6.02 -13.44 8.45
C SER A 239 5.76 -14.80 7.80
N TYR A 240 6.82 -15.48 7.41
CA TYR A 240 6.76 -16.83 6.85
C TYR A 240 7.04 -17.87 7.93
N TYR A 241 6.02 -18.66 8.26
CA TYR A 241 6.20 -19.84 9.13
C TYR A 241 6.79 -21.01 8.35
N PRO A 242 7.64 -21.84 8.95
CA PRO A 242 8.03 -23.11 8.35
C PRO A 242 6.84 -24.08 8.35
N GLU A 243 6.65 -24.85 7.26
CA GLU A 243 5.58 -25.87 7.17
C GLU A 243 5.73 -26.93 8.28
N THR A 244 6.97 -27.27 8.60
CA THR A 244 7.31 -28.23 9.66
C THR A 244 8.53 -27.73 10.46
N CYS A 245 8.82 -28.42 11.57
CA CYS A 245 10.04 -28.15 12.35
C CYS A 245 11.34 -28.67 11.69
N LYS A 246 11.32 -29.11 10.43
CA LYS A 246 12.54 -29.49 9.69
C LYS A 246 13.45 -28.30 9.49
N PRO A 247 14.76 -28.42 9.70
CA PRO A 247 15.70 -27.33 9.47
C PRO A 247 15.62 -26.71 8.07
N GLU A 248 15.31 -27.51 7.05
CA GLU A 248 15.16 -27.07 5.65
C GLU A 248 13.95 -26.15 5.48
N ASP A 249 12.81 -26.45 6.11
CA ASP A 249 11.61 -25.62 6.07
C ASP A 249 11.85 -24.30 6.82
N TYR A 250 12.50 -24.38 7.99
CA TYR A 250 12.86 -23.17 8.74
C TYR A 250 13.85 -22.29 7.96
N TRP A 251 14.87 -22.89 7.32
CA TRP A 251 15.79 -22.14 6.47
C TRP A 251 15.07 -21.48 5.28
N LYS A 252 14.09 -22.18 4.70
CA LYS A 252 13.28 -21.63 3.59
C LYS A 252 12.47 -20.42 4.05
N SER A 253 11.84 -20.46 5.23
CA SER A 253 11.10 -19.33 5.78
C SER A 253 11.98 -18.10 5.96
N ILE A 254 13.19 -18.26 6.51
CA ILE A 254 14.17 -17.17 6.61
C ILE A 254 14.54 -16.60 5.23
N CYS A 255 14.67 -17.46 4.22
CA CYS A 255 14.98 -16.99 2.86
C CYS A 255 13.84 -16.19 2.25
N ASP A 256 12.58 -16.60 2.47
CA ASP A 256 11.40 -15.92 1.94
C ASP A 256 11.16 -14.57 2.65
N ASP A 257 11.33 -14.51 3.96
CA ASP A 257 11.33 -13.23 4.70
C ASP A 257 12.40 -12.27 4.17
N ARG A 258 13.62 -12.75 3.95
CA ARG A 258 14.71 -11.93 3.39
C ARG A 258 14.41 -11.39 2.00
N GLU A 259 13.68 -12.13 1.17
CA GLU A 259 13.24 -11.67 -0.15
C GLU A 259 12.30 -10.48 -0.04
N SER A 260 11.43 -10.45 0.96
CA SER A 260 10.56 -9.32 1.26
C SER A 260 11.33 -8.15 1.88
N TYR A 261 12.17 -8.41 2.87
CA TYR A 261 12.86 -7.36 3.64
C TYR A 261 13.97 -6.63 2.88
N MET A 262 14.58 -7.22 1.84
CA MET A 262 15.77 -6.63 1.20
C MET A 262 15.56 -5.19 0.72
N PHE A 263 14.35 -4.80 0.34
CA PHE A 263 14.05 -3.45 -0.13
C PHE A 263 14.04 -2.43 1.00
N ILE A 264 13.32 -2.73 2.07
CA ILE A 264 13.28 -1.84 3.24
C ILE A 264 14.57 -1.89 4.06
N ASP A 265 15.39 -2.94 3.95
CA ASP A 265 16.77 -2.91 4.45
C ASP A 265 17.55 -1.75 3.79
N VAL A 266 17.41 -1.58 2.46
CA VAL A 266 18.09 -0.48 1.75
C VAL A 266 17.54 0.87 2.20
N GLN A 267 16.22 1.04 2.28
CA GLN A 267 15.60 2.30 2.69
C GLN A 267 15.89 2.68 4.15
N SER A 268 16.07 1.67 5.03
CA SER A 268 16.23 1.89 6.47
C SER A 268 17.67 1.89 6.96
N ARG A 269 18.56 1.14 6.27
CA ARG A 269 19.98 0.99 6.63
C ARG A 269 20.93 1.66 5.65
N GLY A 270 20.42 2.06 4.46
CA GLY A 270 21.20 2.77 3.45
C GLY A 270 22.11 1.89 2.60
N TYR A 271 21.99 0.57 2.65
CA TYR A 271 22.81 -0.34 1.84
C TYR A 271 22.11 -1.67 1.55
N TYR A 272 22.53 -2.32 0.46
CA TYR A 272 22.13 -3.70 0.15
C TYR A 272 22.85 -4.69 1.08
N PRO A 273 22.15 -5.46 1.93
CA PRO A 273 22.81 -6.47 2.74
C PRO A 273 23.40 -7.59 1.87
N ASN A 274 24.44 -8.27 2.38
CA ASN A 274 25.13 -9.31 1.64
C ASN A 274 24.22 -10.45 1.16
N TYR A 275 23.21 -10.81 1.95
CA TYR A 275 22.25 -11.85 1.55
C TYR A 275 21.44 -11.42 0.32
N ALA A 276 21.06 -10.13 0.21
CA ALA A 276 20.34 -9.59 -0.95
C ALA A 276 21.21 -9.60 -2.21
N LEU A 277 22.48 -9.15 -2.09
CA LEU A 277 23.43 -9.20 -3.21
C LEU A 277 23.65 -10.65 -3.68
N LYS A 278 23.75 -11.62 -2.75
CA LYS A 278 23.86 -13.04 -3.10
C LYS A 278 22.59 -13.63 -3.70
N TRP A 279 21.42 -13.18 -3.25
CA TRP A 279 20.13 -13.57 -3.84
C TRP A 279 20.03 -13.09 -5.30
N ILE A 280 20.44 -11.85 -5.56
CA ILE A 280 20.47 -11.25 -6.91
C ILE A 280 21.47 -11.97 -7.81
N GLU A 281 22.71 -12.21 -7.32
CA GLU A 281 23.78 -12.88 -8.06
C GLU A 281 23.37 -14.31 -8.49
N LYS A 282 22.76 -15.09 -7.58
CA LYS A 282 22.28 -16.45 -7.87
C LYS A 282 21.26 -16.48 -9.01
N ARG A 283 20.51 -15.38 -9.23
CA ARG A 283 19.55 -15.22 -10.33
C ARG A 283 20.15 -14.59 -11.58
N LYS A 284 21.49 -14.55 -11.67
CA LYS A 284 22.25 -13.97 -12.79
C LYS A 284 21.88 -12.51 -13.06
N ALA A 285 21.61 -11.76 -11.99
CA ALA A 285 21.31 -10.33 -12.02
C ALA A 285 22.35 -9.56 -11.19
N LYS A 286 22.37 -8.25 -11.35
CA LYS A 286 23.21 -7.33 -10.59
C LYS A 286 22.46 -6.02 -10.32
N VAL A 287 22.80 -5.36 -9.21
CA VAL A 287 22.32 -4.00 -8.93
C VAL A 287 23.06 -3.03 -9.87
N PRO A 288 22.34 -2.19 -10.64
CA PRO A 288 22.96 -1.27 -11.60
C PRO A 288 23.44 0.03 -10.92
N PHE A 289 24.37 -0.09 -9.98
CA PHE A 289 24.93 1.08 -9.29
C PHE A 289 25.59 2.08 -10.23
N GLU A 290 25.30 3.36 -10.04
CA GLU A 290 26.07 4.48 -10.55
C GLU A 290 26.95 5.13 -9.46
N ALA A 291 27.79 6.08 -9.83
CA ALA A 291 28.91 6.57 -9.01
C ALA A 291 28.51 7.01 -7.60
N ASN A 292 27.36 7.69 -7.42
CA ASN A 292 26.95 8.28 -6.14
C ASN A 292 25.84 7.50 -5.42
N ASP A 293 25.31 6.40 -5.99
CA ASP A 293 24.14 5.71 -5.46
C ASP A 293 24.33 5.22 -4.03
N LYS A 294 25.49 4.65 -3.73
CA LYS A 294 25.80 4.14 -2.40
C LYS A 294 25.82 5.25 -1.35
N GLN A 295 26.33 6.41 -1.70
CA GLN A 295 26.35 7.57 -0.81
C GLN A 295 24.93 8.11 -0.64
N ILE A 296 24.18 8.30 -1.72
CA ILE A 296 22.77 8.75 -1.68
C ILE A 296 21.94 7.86 -0.76
N LEU A 297 22.04 6.53 -0.91
CA LEU A 297 21.31 5.58 -0.09
C LEU A 297 21.71 5.65 1.38
N SER A 298 23.02 5.70 1.69
CA SER A 298 23.52 5.64 3.06
C SER A 298 23.26 6.91 3.87
N GLU A 299 23.19 8.07 3.22
CA GLU A 299 22.99 9.36 3.88
C GLU A 299 21.51 9.74 4.05
N ASN A 300 20.59 9.05 3.37
CA ASN A 300 19.19 9.47 3.30
C ASN A 300 18.23 8.31 3.58
N THR A 301 18.31 7.75 4.79
CA THR A 301 17.42 6.68 5.24
C THR A 301 16.10 7.24 5.78
N VAL A 302 15.04 6.41 5.72
CA VAL A 302 13.70 6.79 6.19
C VAL A 302 13.62 7.00 7.71
N ASP A 303 12.64 7.80 8.17
CA ASP A 303 12.43 8.14 9.58
C ASP A 303 11.68 7.05 10.34
N PHE A 304 10.71 6.39 9.70
CA PHE A 304 9.89 5.33 10.27
C PHE A 304 9.65 4.20 9.28
N ILE A 305 9.25 3.04 9.80
CA ILE A 305 8.91 1.87 8.97
C ILE A 305 7.40 1.73 8.94
N SER A 306 6.83 1.69 7.74
CA SER A 306 5.42 1.35 7.59
C SER A 306 5.21 0.06 6.80
N PHE A 307 4.08 -0.58 7.04
CA PHE A 307 3.76 -1.84 6.37
C PHE A 307 2.26 -2.10 6.30
N SER A 308 1.87 -2.92 5.32
CA SER A 308 0.58 -3.58 5.26
C SER A 308 0.69 -4.97 5.91
N TYR A 309 -0.39 -5.39 6.58
CA TYR A 309 -0.53 -6.74 7.09
C TYR A 309 -1.95 -7.26 6.84
N TYR A 310 -2.05 -8.36 6.11
CA TYR A 310 -3.33 -9.02 5.84
C TYR A 310 -3.34 -10.48 6.27
N SER A 311 -2.18 -11.15 6.20
CA SER A 311 -2.03 -12.55 6.55
C SER A 311 -0.56 -12.91 6.76
N SER A 312 -0.29 -13.92 7.58
CA SER A 312 0.98 -14.66 7.59
C SER A 312 1.04 -15.64 6.41
N ARG A 313 2.20 -16.21 6.19
CA ARG A 313 2.51 -17.13 5.09
C ARG A 313 3.18 -18.38 5.61
N VAL A 314 3.22 -19.44 4.82
CA VAL A 314 3.91 -20.69 5.16
C VAL A 314 4.89 -21.05 4.05
N SER A 315 6.14 -21.34 4.44
CA SER A 315 7.21 -21.79 3.56
C SER A 315 7.43 -23.28 3.68
N SER A 316 7.58 -23.96 2.56
CA SER A 316 8.02 -25.35 2.49
C SER A 316 9.29 -25.48 1.65
N ALA A 317 10.24 -26.26 2.11
CA ALA A 317 11.40 -26.64 1.32
C ALA A 317 11.04 -27.62 0.20
N ASN A 318 9.87 -28.26 0.26
CA ASN A 318 9.34 -29.14 -0.75
C ASN A 318 8.10 -28.52 -1.40
N PRO A 319 8.25 -27.80 -2.56
CA PRO A 319 7.15 -27.09 -3.19
C PRO A 319 6.04 -28.00 -3.74
N ASP A 320 6.30 -29.31 -3.89
CA ASP A 320 5.34 -30.27 -4.41
C ASP A 320 4.39 -30.82 -3.33
N LYS A 321 4.54 -30.40 -2.09
CA LYS A 321 3.72 -30.85 -0.96
C LYS A 321 3.00 -29.70 -0.29
N GLY A 322 1.71 -29.82 -0.21
CA GLY A 322 0.79 -28.90 0.47
C GLY A 322 -0.18 -28.20 -0.47
N LYS A 323 -1.40 -27.98 0.05
CA LYS A 323 -2.40 -27.16 -0.63
C LYS A 323 -1.92 -25.72 -0.63
N GLN A 324 -1.91 -25.10 -1.80
CA GLN A 324 -1.56 -23.68 -1.94
C GLN A 324 -2.77 -22.79 -1.60
N THR A 325 -2.49 -21.59 -1.07
CA THR A 325 -3.52 -20.57 -0.88
C THR A 325 -4.08 -20.12 -2.22
N GLU A 326 -5.40 -19.97 -2.27
CA GLU A 326 -6.11 -19.46 -3.44
C GLU A 326 -6.15 -17.93 -3.41
N SER A 327 -6.24 -17.31 -4.59
CA SER A 327 -6.54 -15.89 -4.78
C SER A 327 -5.58 -14.90 -4.09
N ASN A 328 -4.36 -15.30 -3.78
CA ASN A 328 -3.38 -14.40 -3.19
C ASN A 328 -2.22 -14.15 -4.17
N ILE A 329 -1.77 -12.88 -4.24
CA ILE A 329 -0.58 -12.50 -5.03
C ILE A 329 0.67 -13.20 -4.48
N PHE A 330 0.73 -13.41 -3.16
CA PHE A 330 1.76 -14.21 -2.51
C PHE A 330 1.27 -15.66 -2.38
N ALA A 331 1.66 -16.52 -3.30
CA ALA A 331 1.41 -17.97 -3.17
C ALA A 331 2.14 -18.52 -1.93
N SER A 332 1.43 -19.26 -1.09
CA SER A 332 1.91 -19.82 0.17
C SER A 332 1.24 -21.19 0.39
N VAL A 333 1.88 -22.05 1.16
CA VAL A 333 1.22 -23.26 1.66
C VAL A 333 0.13 -22.85 2.65
N VAL A 334 -1.01 -23.54 2.62
CA VAL A 334 -2.11 -23.27 3.57
C VAL A 334 -1.67 -23.68 4.97
N ASN A 335 -1.79 -22.76 5.95
CA ASN A 335 -1.62 -23.08 7.36
C ASN A 335 -2.89 -23.78 7.88
N PRO A 336 -2.83 -25.07 8.29
CA PRO A 336 -4.00 -25.81 8.71
C PRO A 336 -4.60 -25.36 10.06
N TYR A 337 -3.90 -24.50 10.77
CA TYR A 337 -4.32 -24.00 12.09
C TYR A 337 -5.04 -22.64 12.01
N LEU A 338 -5.14 -22.05 10.82
CA LEU A 338 -5.74 -20.72 10.62
C LEU A 338 -7.04 -20.82 9.83
N GLN A 339 -7.99 -19.96 10.18
CA GLN A 339 -9.19 -19.74 9.38
C GLN A 339 -8.88 -18.88 8.16
N THR A 340 -9.71 -18.98 7.14
CA THR A 340 -9.59 -18.17 5.92
C THR A 340 -10.80 -17.27 5.71
N SER A 341 -10.58 -16.13 5.05
CA SER A 341 -11.65 -15.29 4.51
C SER A 341 -12.28 -15.95 3.27
N ASP A 342 -13.37 -15.35 2.75
CA ASP A 342 -14.03 -15.78 1.50
C ASP A 342 -13.08 -15.77 0.29
N TRP A 343 -12.01 -14.97 0.33
CA TRP A 343 -10.95 -14.90 -0.70
C TRP A 343 -9.72 -15.75 -0.37
N GLY A 344 -9.83 -16.71 0.58
CA GLY A 344 -8.76 -17.64 0.92
C GLY A 344 -7.58 -17.03 1.69
N TRP A 345 -7.70 -15.79 2.19
CA TRP A 345 -6.66 -15.17 3.01
C TRP A 345 -6.73 -15.67 4.44
N GLN A 346 -5.62 -16.12 4.95
CA GLN A 346 -5.54 -16.67 6.30
C GLN A 346 -5.59 -15.56 7.35
N ILE A 347 -6.45 -15.73 8.36
CA ILE A 347 -6.67 -14.75 9.43
C ILE A 347 -5.74 -15.11 10.59
N ASP A 348 -4.75 -14.25 10.84
CA ASP A 348 -3.70 -14.50 11.83
C ASP A 348 -3.35 -13.23 12.63
N PRO A 349 -4.08 -12.95 13.71
CA PRO A 349 -3.77 -11.80 14.58
C PRO A 349 -2.41 -11.93 15.28
N LEU A 350 -2.02 -13.13 15.72
CA LEU A 350 -0.70 -13.35 16.32
C LEU A 350 0.43 -13.12 15.31
N GLY A 351 0.21 -13.46 14.05
CA GLY A 351 1.14 -13.17 12.97
C GLY A 351 1.41 -11.66 12.79
N LEU A 352 0.43 -10.80 13.08
CA LEU A 352 0.66 -9.36 13.12
C LEU A 352 1.62 -8.98 14.25
N ARG A 353 1.41 -9.49 15.48
CA ARG A 353 2.32 -9.27 16.62
C ARG A 353 3.74 -9.75 16.31
N ILE A 354 3.88 -10.93 15.72
CA ILE A 354 5.16 -11.50 15.29
C ILE A 354 5.84 -10.57 14.27
N THR A 355 5.10 -10.18 13.21
CA THR A 355 5.62 -9.27 12.16
C THR A 355 6.08 -7.93 12.74
N MET A 356 5.33 -7.35 13.68
CA MET A 356 5.71 -6.11 14.37
C MET A 356 7.04 -6.27 15.13
N ASN A 357 7.18 -7.35 15.88
CA ASN A 357 8.40 -7.66 16.64
C ASN A 357 9.60 -7.86 15.68
N GLU A 358 9.45 -8.67 14.64
CA GLU A 358 10.52 -8.91 13.66
C GLU A 358 11.00 -7.62 12.98
N ILE A 359 10.07 -6.73 12.59
CA ILE A 359 10.40 -5.46 11.97
C ILE A 359 11.07 -4.52 12.98
N TYR A 360 10.51 -4.42 14.20
CA TYR A 360 11.04 -3.53 15.22
C TYR A 360 12.42 -3.96 15.68
N ASP A 361 12.64 -5.25 15.96
CA ASP A 361 13.95 -5.81 16.33
C ASP A 361 15.00 -5.57 15.24
N ARG A 362 14.57 -5.63 13.98
CA ARG A 362 15.46 -5.47 12.83
C ARG A 362 15.92 -4.03 12.62
N TYR A 363 15.09 -3.03 12.85
CA TYR A 363 15.36 -1.65 12.47
C TYR A 363 15.42 -0.65 13.62
N GLN A 364 14.79 -0.93 14.75
CA GLN A 364 14.70 -0.06 15.92
C GLN A 364 14.24 1.37 15.56
N LYS A 365 13.29 1.47 14.64
CA LYS A 365 12.63 2.70 14.22
C LYS A 365 11.14 2.63 14.54
N PRO A 366 10.44 3.76 14.77
CA PRO A 366 9.00 3.76 14.97
C PRO A 366 8.28 3.02 13.85
N LEU A 367 7.24 2.24 14.20
CA LEU A 367 6.42 1.50 13.25
C LEU A 367 5.10 2.22 12.99
N PHE A 368 4.56 2.04 11.77
CA PHE A 368 3.21 2.45 11.42
C PHE A 368 2.53 1.35 10.61
N ILE A 369 1.45 0.78 11.12
CA ILE A 369 0.63 -0.13 10.34
C ILE A 369 -0.29 0.70 9.47
N VAL A 370 0.04 0.80 8.18
CA VAL A 370 -0.67 1.71 7.26
C VAL A 370 -1.75 1.02 6.43
N GLU A 371 -1.81 -0.32 6.50
CA GLU A 371 -2.92 -1.11 5.95
C GLU A 371 -3.12 -2.38 6.76
N ASN A 372 -4.35 -2.63 7.16
CA ASN A 372 -4.83 -3.91 7.68
C ASN A 372 -6.35 -3.98 7.49
N GLY A 373 -6.89 -5.10 7.11
CA GLY A 373 -8.32 -5.23 6.88
C GLY A 373 -8.75 -6.57 6.32
N LEU A 374 -10.05 -6.78 6.27
CA LEU A 374 -10.70 -7.98 5.76
C LEU A 374 -11.60 -7.63 4.57
N GLY A 375 -11.29 -8.17 3.40
CA GLY A 375 -12.22 -8.16 2.26
C GLY A 375 -13.32 -9.20 2.44
N ALA A 376 -14.58 -8.76 2.41
CA ALA A 376 -15.73 -9.62 2.57
C ALA A 376 -16.95 -9.11 1.77
N LYS A 377 -17.95 -9.99 1.55
CA LYS A 377 -19.22 -9.61 0.94
C LYS A 377 -20.16 -9.05 1.99
N ASP A 378 -20.64 -7.84 1.77
CA ASP A 378 -21.63 -7.23 2.63
C ASP A 378 -23.05 -7.43 2.08
N VAL A 379 -24.03 -7.54 2.98
CA VAL A 379 -25.45 -7.63 2.65
C VAL A 379 -26.17 -6.44 3.25
N ILE A 380 -26.95 -5.74 2.43
CA ILE A 380 -27.87 -4.71 2.92
C ILE A 380 -29.13 -5.41 3.39
N GLU A 381 -29.43 -5.28 4.69
CA GLU A 381 -30.62 -5.84 5.31
C GLU A 381 -31.90 -5.11 4.89
N LYS A 382 -33.07 -5.69 5.18
CA LYS A 382 -34.38 -5.11 4.79
C LYS A 382 -34.61 -3.71 5.37
N ASP A 383 -34.02 -3.40 6.50
CA ASP A 383 -34.09 -2.09 7.16
C ASP A 383 -33.03 -1.10 6.66
N GLY A 384 -32.20 -1.51 5.69
CA GLY A 384 -31.12 -0.73 5.13
C GLY A 384 -29.81 -0.76 5.93
N SER A 385 -29.74 -1.50 7.03
CA SER A 385 -28.52 -1.68 7.83
C SER A 385 -27.58 -2.70 7.19
N ILE A 386 -26.30 -2.68 7.62
CA ILE A 386 -25.28 -3.65 7.21
C ILE A 386 -24.62 -4.17 8.49
N GLN A 387 -24.80 -5.48 8.74
CA GLN A 387 -24.29 -6.18 9.91
C GLN A 387 -23.00 -6.89 9.57
N ASP A 388 -21.86 -6.22 9.78
CA ASP A 388 -20.52 -6.73 9.44
C ASP A 388 -19.72 -7.15 10.70
N ASP A 389 -20.34 -7.96 11.57
CA ASP A 389 -19.74 -8.49 12.80
C ASP A 389 -18.43 -9.23 12.56
N TYR A 390 -18.31 -9.94 11.44
CA TYR A 390 -17.08 -10.61 11.02
C TYR A 390 -15.91 -9.63 10.84
N ARG A 391 -16.15 -8.37 10.40
CA ARG A 391 -15.14 -7.32 10.28
C ARG A 391 -14.73 -6.82 11.67
N ILE A 392 -15.71 -6.61 12.55
CA ILE A 392 -15.48 -6.22 13.94
C ILE A 392 -14.61 -7.27 14.64
N GLU A 393 -14.94 -8.55 14.52
CA GLU A 393 -14.20 -9.65 15.14
C GLU A 393 -12.77 -9.75 14.60
N TYR A 394 -12.57 -9.57 13.28
CA TYR A 394 -11.25 -9.53 12.67
C TYR A 394 -10.40 -8.38 13.23
N LEU A 395 -10.94 -7.16 13.20
CA LEU A 395 -10.22 -5.97 13.66
C LEU A 395 -9.96 -6.00 15.17
N LYS A 396 -10.93 -6.44 15.97
CA LYS A 396 -10.79 -6.61 17.43
C LYS A 396 -9.58 -7.47 17.78
N LYS A 397 -9.44 -8.64 17.15
CA LYS A 397 -8.31 -9.55 17.38
C LYS A 397 -6.98 -8.96 16.96
N HIS A 398 -6.94 -8.25 15.83
CA HIS A 398 -5.69 -7.62 15.34
C HIS A 398 -5.30 -6.42 16.21
N ILE A 399 -6.26 -5.60 16.66
CA ILE A 399 -5.99 -4.48 17.59
C ILE A 399 -5.51 -5.00 18.94
N GLN A 400 -6.07 -6.10 19.42
CA GLN A 400 -5.58 -6.74 20.65
C GLN A 400 -4.12 -7.21 20.48
N ALA A 401 -3.78 -7.84 19.37
CA ALA A 401 -2.41 -8.28 19.09
C ALA A 401 -1.42 -7.10 18.97
N MET A 402 -1.87 -5.97 18.39
CA MET A 402 -1.07 -4.73 18.37
C MET A 402 -0.85 -4.18 19.78
N LYS A 403 -1.89 -4.19 20.62
CA LYS A 403 -1.80 -3.72 22.01
C LYS A 403 -0.78 -4.54 22.80
N GLU A 404 -0.83 -5.87 22.67
CA GLU A 404 0.15 -6.77 23.26
C GLU A 404 1.58 -6.51 22.77
N ALA A 405 1.78 -6.29 21.46
CA ALA A 405 3.09 -5.94 20.92
C ALA A 405 3.66 -4.64 21.52
N VAL A 406 2.80 -3.66 21.79
CA VAL A 406 3.22 -2.39 22.42
C VAL A 406 3.47 -2.55 23.93
N GLU A 407 2.54 -3.20 24.65
CA GLU A 407 2.57 -3.25 26.11
C GLU A 407 3.53 -4.30 26.67
N GLU A 408 3.58 -5.47 26.03
CA GLU A 408 4.36 -6.61 26.53
C GLU A 408 5.72 -6.73 25.86
N ASP A 409 5.79 -6.43 24.54
CA ASP A 409 7.00 -6.62 23.75
C ASP A 409 7.79 -5.31 23.56
N GLY A 410 7.21 -4.14 23.89
CA GLY A 410 7.88 -2.84 23.85
C GLY A 410 8.06 -2.25 22.46
N VAL A 411 7.24 -2.65 21.49
CA VAL A 411 7.26 -2.11 20.12
C VAL A 411 6.80 -0.66 20.11
N ASP A 412 7.59 0.25 19.51
CA ASP A 412 7.18 1.65 19.30
C ASP A 412 6.27 1.77 18.07
N LEU A 413 4.97 1.70 18.29
CA LEU A 413 3.95 1.87 17.27
C LEU A 413 3.38 3.30 17.32
N MET A 414 3.43 4.03 16.22
CA MET A 414 2.97 5.42 16.14
C MET A 414 1.54 5.58 15.64
N GLY A 415 1.01 4.60 14.91
CA GLY A 415 -0.33 4.67 14.34
C GLY A 415 -0.79 3.40 13.66
N TYR A 416 -2.10 3.38 13.36
CA TYR A 416 -2.78 2.30 12.68
C TYR A 416 -3.86 2.84 11.75
N THR A 417 -3.81 2.47 10.49
CA THR A 417 -4.85 2.76 9.52
C THR A 417 -5.40 1.46 8.92
N THR A 418 -6.73 1.31 8.97
CA THR A 418 -7.40 0.21 8.31
C THR A 418 -7.38 0.40 6.80
N TRP A 419 -7.24 -0.69 6.04
CA TRP A 419 -7.34 -0.61 4.59
C TRP A 419 -8.79 -0.49 4.14
N GLY A 420 -9.03 0.47 3.24
CA GLY A 420 -10.33 0.69 2.63
C GLY A 420 -11.37 1.19 3.61
N CYS A 421 -11.07 2.26 4.40
CA CYS A 421 -12.03 2.82 5.38
C CYS A 421 -13.39 3.18 4.79
N ILE A 422 -13.46 3.46 3.48
CA ILE A 422 -14.64 3.36 2.63
C ILE A 422 -14.47 2.18 1.68
N ASP A 423 -15.55 1.58 1.20
CA ASP A 423 -15.46 0.53 0.19
C ASP A 423 -14.77 1.06 -1.05
N LEU A 424 -13.96 0.23 -1.67
CA LEU A 424 -13.11 0.60 -2.80
C LEU A 424 -12.95 -0.55 -3.79
N ILE A 425 -12.44 -0.25 -4.98
CA ILE A 425 -12.12 -1.28 -5.98
C ILE A 425 -10.92 -2.10 -5.49
N SER A 426 -11.06 -3.42 -5.41
CA SER A 426 -9.95 -4.32 -5.07
C SER A 426 -8.85 -4.23 -6.13
N ASN A 427 -7.61 -3.94 -5.73
CA ASN A 427 -6.50 -3.82 -6.68
C ASN A 427 -6.16 -5.15 -7.36
N GLY A 428 -6.15 -6.25 -6.61
CA GLY A 428 -5.81 -7.58 -7.15
C GLY A 428 -6.85 -8.13 -8.12
N THR A 429 -8.15 -8.00 -7.79
CA THR A 429 -9.25 -8.63 -8.56
C THR A 429 -10.02 -7.67 -9.47
N GLY A 430 -9.97 -6.35 -9.19
CA GLY A 430 -10.79 -5.35 -9.87
C GLY A 430 -12.26 -5.39 -9.47
N GLU A 431 -12.58 -6.02 -8.33
CA GLU A 431 -13.94 -6.22 -7.84
C GLU A 431 -14.33 -5.16 -6.83
N MET A 432 -15.59 -4.74 -6.87
CA MET A 432 -16.20 -3.87 -5.86
C MET A 432 -16.82 -4.68 -4.71
N GLU A 433 -17.29 -5.89 -4.95
CA GLU A 433 -17.93 -6.74 -3.94
C GLU A 433 -16.97 -7.26 -2.85
N LYS A 434 -15.65 -7.21 -3.09
CA LYS A 434 -14.63 -7.47 -2.09
C LYS A 434 -14.47 -6.23 -1.19
N ARG A 435 -15.38 -6.06 -0.26
CA ARG A 435 -15.55 -4.85 0.53
C ARG A 435 -14.68 -4.86 1.79
N TYR A 436 -14.03 -3.75 2.04
CA TYR A 436 -13.14 -3.56 3.20
C TYR A 436 -13.65 -2.52 4.20
N GLY A 437 -14.51 -1.60 3.74
CA GLY A 437 -14.81 -0.35 4.43
C GLY A 437 -15.73 -0.47 5.63
N PHE A 438 -15.70 0.54 6.48
CA PHE A 438 -16.71 0.88 7.48
C PHE A 438 -17.91 1.59 6.86
N ILE A 439 -17.70 2.13 5.67
CA ILE A 439 -18.68 2.86 4.88
C ILE A 439 -18.91 2.08 3.59
N TYR A 440 -20.11 1.58 3.42
CA TYR A 440 -20.55 0.93 2.19
C TYR A 440 -20.75 1.97 1.10
N VAL A 441 -20.29 1.67 -0.11
CA VAL A 441 -20.58 2.46 -1.30
C VAL A 441 -21.48 1.65 -2.22
N ASP A 442 -22.63 2.19 -2.56
CA ASP A 442 -23.61 1.56 -3.46
C ASP A 442 -23.07 1.51 -4.91
N ARG A 443 -22.30 0.48 -5.17
CA ARG A 443 -21.71 0.15 -6.46
C ARG A 443 -21.45 -1.35 -6.57
N ASP A 444 -21.69 -1.92 -7.77
CA ASP A 444 -21.40 -3.34 -8.07
C ASP A 444 -20.12 -3.52 -8.91
N ASN A 445 -19.79 -4.79 -9.23
CA ASN A 445 -18.62 -5.13 -10.06
C ASN A 445 -18.71 -4.66 -11.51
N ASN A 446 -19.89 -4.28 -11.98
CA ASN A 446 -20.14 -3.80 -13.35
C ASN A 446 -20.20 -2.26 -13.43
N GLY A 447 -20.01 -1.60 -12.29
CA GLY A 447 -20.06 -0.14 -12.22
C GLY A 447 -21.46 0.44 -12.05
N ASN A 448 -22.49 -0.38 -11.78
CA ASN A 448 -23.82 0.10 -11.48
C ASN A 448 -23.95 0.50 -10.01
N GLY A 449 -24.84 1.45 -9.72
CA GLY A 449 -25.14 1.93 -8.38
C GLY A 449 -25.27 3.44 -8.34
N THR A 450 -25.57 3.96 -7.16
CA THR A 450 -25.86 5.39 -6.95
C THR A 450 -24.70 6.13 -6.26
N PHE A 451 -23.62 5.43 -5.93
CA PHE A 451 -22.52 5.92 -5.09
C PHE A 451 -22.93 6.37 -3.69
N ARG A 452 -24.16 6.08 -3.22
CA ARG A 452 -24.60 6.43 -1.89
C ARG A 452 -23.69 5.77 -0.83
N ARG A 453 -23.35 6.53 0.22
CA ARG A 453 -22.60 6.08 1.39
C ARG A 453 -23.55 5.60 2.48
N ILE A 454 -23.29 4.39 3.01
CA ILE A 454 -24.07 3.81 4.11
C ILE A 454 -23.10 3.38 5.21
N LYS A 455 -23.32 3.84 6.44
CA LYS A 455 -22.51 3.43 7.60
C LYS A 455 -22.83 1.99 7.95
N LYS A 456 -21.80 1.13 8.08
CA LYS A 456 -21.93 -0.25 8.54
C LYS A 456 -21.92 -0.31 10.07
N LYS A 457 -22.23 -1.46 10.65
CA LYS A 457 -22.14 -1.67 12.11
C LYS A 457 -20.72 -1.40 12.62
N SER A 458 -19.71 -1.84 11.88
CA SER A 458 -18.30 -1.60 12.20
C SER A 458 -17.90 -0.12 12.25
N PHE A 459 -18.62 0.79 11.58
CA PHE A 459 -18.42 2.23 11.68
C PHE A 459 -18.56 2.73 13.13
N TYR A 460 -19.63 2.32 13.80
CA TYR A 460 -19.93 2.75 15.17
C TYR A 460 -19.00 2.07 16.19
N TRP A 461 -18.64 0.81 15.94
CA TRP A 461 -17.68 0.09 16.73
C TRP A 461 -16.29 0.73 16.66
N TYR A 462 -15.78 1.04 15.45
CA TYR A 462 -14.46 1.64 15.30
C TYR A 462 -14.40 3.08 15.85
N LYS A 463 -15.50 3.83 15.76
CA LYS A 463 -15.65 5.12 16.45
C LYS A 463 -15.41 4.99 17.96
N LYS A 464 -15.96 3.96 18.60
CA LYS A 464 -15.77 3.67 20.01
C LYS A 464 -14.32 3.28 20.31
N VAL A 465 -13.70 2.44 19.48
CA VAL A 465 -12.30 2.05 19.60
C VAL A 465 -11.38 3.29 19.58
N ILE A 466 -11.58 4.19 18.64
CA ILE A 466 -10.78 5.42 18.53
C ILE A 466 -11.01 6.32 19.75
N ALA A 467 -12.26 6.51 20.18
CA ALA A 467 -12.60 7.37 21.31
C ALA A 467 -11.98 6.88 22.64
N SER A 468 -11.82 5.57 22.79
CA SER A 468 -11.19 4.93 23.95
C SER A 468 -9.69 4.75 23.81
N ASN A 469 -9.07 5.22 22.71
CA ASN A 469 -7.67 4.94 22.36
C ASN A 469 -7.32 3.43 22.36
N GLY A 470 -8.26 2.59 21.85
CA GLY A 470 -8.08 1.15 21.77
C GLY A 470 -8.33 0.37 23.08
N GLU A 471 -8.85 1.00 24.12
CA GLU A 471 -9.15 0.32 25.39
C GLU A 471 -10.49 -0.41 25.36
N ASP A 472 -11.50 0.12 24.68
CA ASP A 472 -12.81 -0.50 24.54
C ASP A 472 -12.96 -1.21 23.20
N LEU A 473 -12.72 -2.49 23.18
CA LEU A 473 -12.86 -3.38 22.02
C LEU A 473 -14.15 -4.22 22.04
N ASP A 474 -15.05 -4.00 22.99
CA ASP A 474 -16.30 -4.76 23.09
C ASP A 474 -17.25 -4.43 21.93
N ASN A 475 -18.21 -5.33 21.64
CA ASN A 475 -19.15 -5.19 20.52
C ASN A 475 -20.29 -4.21 20.84
#